data_1e9fb72dd2906a7419bc64c754905755
#
_entry.id   1e9fb72dd2906a7419bc64c754905755
#
_cell.length_a   1.000
_cell.length_b   1.000
_cell.length_c   1.000
_cell.angle_alpha   90.00
_cell.angle_beta   90.00
_cell.angle_gamma   90.00
#
_symmetry.space_group_name_H-M   'P 1'
#
loop_
_entity.id
_entity.type
_entity.pdbx_description
1 polymer ?
#
loop_
_entity_poly.entity_id
_entity_poly.type
_entity_poly.pdbx_seq_one_letter_code
_entity_poly.pdbx_strand_id
1 'polypeptide(L)'
;MEFIAKIFDLILLNLIFIFSCVPIITIGASTSALSYVTLKMVRGEDPYIWQNFWKSFRQNFKQGTLIWVFSILIFIFLGMDFYIINSQNTVLFAVIRILLWCVCLVALSVFLYVFPVISHFVCSTTQALKNAVFMTFGHLPYTLVMLVITGLILYLCACSVKTFALVVVISGICGFSVVAFIYSILFDRIFKKYEPKSPDNIE
;
A
#
# COMPACT_ATOMS: atom_id res chain seq x y z
N MET A 1 6.32 27.94 -7.78
CA MET A 1 6.96 27.62 -6.49
C MET A 1 6.31 26.39 -5.79
N GLU A 2 4.99 26.23 -5.81
CA GLU A 2 4.31 25.09 -5.13
C GLU A 2 4.69 23.69 -5.63
N PHE A 3 4.97 23.53 -6.93
CA PHE A 3 5.35 22.23 -7.50
C PHE A 3 6.72 21.74 -6.99
N ILE A 4 7.68 22.67 -6.89
CA ILE A 4 9.02 22.35 -6.39
C ILE A 4 8.95 22.01 -4.89
N ALA A 5 8.15 22.74 -4.11
CA ALA A 5 7.94 22.45 -2.70
C ALA A 5 7.36 21.04 -2.50
N LYS A 6 6.36 20.64 -3.29
CA LYS A 6 5.78 19.28 -3.22
C LYS A 6 6.80 18.17 -3.53
N ILE A 7 7.74 18.43 -4.47
CA ILE A 7 8.81 17.45 -4.75
C ILE A 7 9.74 17.29 -3.55
N PHE A 8 10.16 18.40 -2.93
CA PHE A 8 10.97 18.35 -1.70
C PHE A 8 10.26 17.64 -0.57
N ASP A 9 8.98 17.88 -0.41
CA ASP A 9 8.12 17.20 0.58
C ASP A 9 8.06 15.70 0.36
N LEU A 10 7.94 15.24 -0.90
CA LEU A 10 7.95 13.82 -1.25
C LEU A 10 9.32 13.18 -1.00
N ILE A 11 10.41 13.88 -1.30
CA ILE A 11 11.78 13.39 -1.02
C ILE A 11 11.99 13.25 0.49
N LEU A 12 11.64 14.29 1.27
CA LEU A 12 11.74 14.26 2.72
C LEU A 12 10.91 13.12 3.31
N LEU A 13 9.67 12.97 2.87
CA LEU A 13 8.77 11.91 3.29
C LEU A 13 9.35 10.51 2.98
N ASN A 14 9.96 10.34 1.80
CA ASN A 14 10.60 9.10 1.41
C ASN A 14 11.78 8.74 2.31
N LEU A 15 12.63 9.70 2.66
CA LEU A 15 13.76 9.49 3.56
C LEU A 15 13.29 9.08 4.95
N ILE A 16 12.28 9.76 5.51
CA ILE A 16 11.69 9.41 6.81
C ILE A 16 11.11 7.99 6.77
N PHE A 17 10.40 7.66 5.68
CA PHE A 17 9.82 6.33 5.48
C PHE A 17 10.90 5.25 5.47
N ILE A 18 11.96 5.38 4.65
CA ILE A 18 13.05 4.41 4.55
C ILE A 18 13.73 4.24 5.92
N PHE A 19 14.03 5.35 6.60
CA PHE A 19 14.64 5.29 7.93
C PHE A 19 13.76 4.57 8.95
N SER A 20 12.46 4.80 8.91
CA SER A 20 11.51 4.13 9.81
C SER A 20 11.23 2.67 9.43
N CYS A 21 11.61 2.22 8.21
CA CYS A 21 11.52 0.83 7.76
C CYS A 21 12.76 -0.01 8.10
N VAL A 22 13.84 0.58 8.64
CA VAL A 22 15.06 -0.16 9.01
C VAL A 22 14.74 -1.37 9.92
N PRO A 23 13.90 -1.27 10.94
CA PRO A 23 13.35 -2.46 11.56
C PRO A 23 12.25 -3.04 10.68
N ILE A 24 12.43 -4.25 10.14
CA ILE A 24 11.47 -4.92 9.24
C ILE A 24 10.06 -4.99 9.84
N ILE A 25 9.96 -5.08 11.17
CA ILE A 25 8.69 -5.16 11.91
C ILE A 25 7.87 -3.87 11.77
N THR A 26 8.51 -2.72 11.59
CA THR A 26 7.85 -1.40 11.54
C THR A 26 7.33 -1.02 10.16
N ILE A 27 7.61 -1.80 9.12
CA ILE A 27 7.20 -1.49 7.73
C ILE A 27 5.70 -1.23 7.62
N GLY A 28 4.86 -2.01 8.32
CA GLY A 28 3.40 -1.82 8.30
C GLY A 28 2.97 -0.49 8.91
N ALA A 29 3.55 -0.09 10.04
CA ALA A 29 3.29 1.20 10.66
C ALA A 29 3.80 2.36 9.79
N SER A 30 5.00 2.19 9.20
CA SER A 30 5.59 3.18 8.28
C SER A 30 4.75 3.37 7.02
N THR A 31 4.22 2.29 6.44
CA THR A 31 3.36 2.34 5.26
C THR A 31 2.04 3.04 5.56
N SER A 32 1.44 2.81 6.73
CA SER A 32 0.24 3.54 7.15
C SER A 32 0.51 5.04 7.35
N ALA A 33 1.65 5.38 7.96
CA ALA A 33 2.07 6.77 8.15
C ALA A 33 2.35 7.49 6.82
N LEU A 34 3.01 6.79 5.88
CA LEU A 34 3.24 7.26 4.52
C LEU A 34 1.92 7.57 3.82
N SER A 35 0.95 6.65 3.86
CA SER A 35 -0.38 6.82 3.26
C SER A 35 -1.16 7.98 3.89
N TYR A 36 -1.05 8.19 5.21
CA TYR A 36 -1.68 9.30 5.90
C TYR A 36 -1.18 10.66 5.41
N VAL A 37 0.14 10.82 5.33
CA VAL A 37 0.75 12.09 4.90
C VAL A 37 0.47 12.37 3.43
N THR A 38 0.61 11.35 2.56
CA THR A 38 0.33 11.51 1.12
C THR A 38 -1.14 11.82 0.86
N LEU A 39 -2.08 11.26 1.62
CA LEU A 39 -3.49 11.58 1.51
C LEU A 39 -3.77 13.05 1.90
N LYS A 40 -3.15 13.55 2.96
CA LYS A 40 -3.21 14.98 3.33
C LYS A 40 -2.67 15.88 2.24
N MET A 41 -1.53 15.53 1.65
CA MET A 41 -0.94 16.27 0.53
C MET A 41 -1.89 16.33 -0.69
N VAL A 42 -2.60 15.24 -0.99
CA VAL A 42 -3.59 15.18 -2.09
C VAL A 42 -4.79 16.07 -1.79
N ARG A 43 -5.22 16.16 -0.53
CA ARG A 43 -6.35 17.01 -0.08
C ARG A 43 -5.99 18.49 0.02
N GLY A 44 -4.72 18.84 -0.18
CA GLY A 44 -4.25 20.23 -0.06
C GLY A 44 -4.20 20.73 1.40
N GLU A 45 -4.21 19.82 2.36
CA GLU A 45 -3.95 20.14 3.76
C GLU A 45 -2.44 20.33 3.97
N ASP A 46 -2.06 21.23 4.90
CA ASP A 46 -0.64 21.43 5.24
C ASP A 46 -0.04 20.14 5.78
N PRO A 47 0.92 19.56 5.07
CA PRO A 47 1.36 18.19 5.37
C PRO A 47 2.15 18.10 6.69
N TYR A 48 2.79 19.18 7.19
CA TYR A 48 3.69 19.11 8.37
C TYR A 48 4.33 17.71 8.49
N ILE A 49 5.10 17.33 7.49
CA ILE A 49 5.49 15.93 7.15
C ILE A 49 6.01 15.19 8.37
N TRP A 50 6.97 15.78 9.08
CA TRP A 50 7.58 15.18 10.26
C TRP A 50 6.56 14.88 11.36
N GLN A 51 5.73 15.87 11.71
CA GLN A 51 4.78 15.75 12.81
C GLN A 51 3.67 14.75 12.48
N ASN A 52 3.09 14.86 11.27
CA ASN A 52 2.00 13.99 10.82
C ASN A 52 2.46 12.55 10.62
N PHE A 53 3.68 12.34 10.10
CA PHE A 53 4.24 11.00 9.94
C PHE A 53 4.40 10.31 11.29
N TRP A 54 5.09 10.93 12.24
CA TRP A 54 5.31 10.33 13.56
C TRP A 54 4.04 10.18 14.39
N LYS A 55 3.08 11.10 14.23
CA LYS A 55 1.75 10.97 14.85
C LYS A 55 1.04 9.72 14.34
N SER A 56 0.89 9.57 13.04
CA SER A 56 0.24 8.41 12.42
C SER A 56 1.01 7.11 12.69
N PHE A 57 2.34 7.15 12.61
CA PHE A 57 3.20 6.01 12.92
C PHE A 57 2.95 5.47 14.33
N ARG A 58 2.95 6.33 15.35
CA ARG A 58 2.71 5.93 16.74
C ARG A 58 1.28 5.43 16.97
N GLN A 59 0.30 6.09 16.37
CA GLN A 59 -1.12 5.72 16.50
C GLN A 59 -1.38 4.33 15.90
N ASN A 60 -0.81 4.05 14.76
CA ASN A 60 -1.06 2.82 14.01
C ASN A 60 0.01 1.73 14.25
N PHE A 61 0.98 1.96 15.13
CA PHE A 61 2.12 1.06 15.33
C PHE A 61 1.70 -0.39 15.61
N LYS A 62 0.88 -0.60 16.63
CA LYS A 62 0.44 -1.95 17.02
C LYS A 62 -0.39 -2.62 15.92
N GLN A 63 -1.33 -1.88 15.35
CA GLN A 63 -2.24 -2.39 14.35
C GLN A 63 -1.52 -2.66 13.01
N GLY A 64 -0.72 -1.70 12.54
CA GLY A 64 0.05 -1.84 11.31
C GLY A 64 1.08 -2.96 11.39
N THR A 65 1.79 -3.09 12.51
CA THR A 65 2.75 -4.18 12.74
C THR A 65 2.08 -5.55 12.76
N LEU A 66 0.95 -5.69 13.45
CA LEU A 66 0.21 -6.95 13.50
C LEU A 66 -0.25 -7.38 12.10
N ILE A 67 -0.85 -6.46 11.33
CA ILE A 67 -1.28 -6.74 9.95
C ILE A 67 -0.10 -7.11 9.07
N TRP A 68 1.04 -6.41 9.21
CA TRP A 68 2.25 -6.68 8.45
C TRP A 68 2.78 -8.09 8.70
N VAL A 69 2.92 -8.49 9.98
CA VAL A 69 3.39 -9.84 10.34
C VAL A 69 2.46 -10.91 9.79
N PHE A 70 1.14 -10.74 9.93
CA PHE A 70 0.16 -11.66 9.35
C PHE A 70 0.28 -11.73 7.81
N SER A 71 0.47 -10.60 7.15
CA SER A 71 0.63 -10.56 5.69
C SER A 71 1.89 -11.29 5.24
N ILE A 72 3.01 -11.12 5.93
CA ILE A 72 4.25 -11.88 5.64
C ILE A 72 4.00 -13.39 5.76
N LEU A 73 3.34 -13.84 6.82
CA LEU A 73 3.03 -15.26 7.02
C LEU A 73 2.17 -15.81 5.86
N ILE A 74 1.15 -15.06 5.45
CA ILE A 74 0.30 -15.44 4.31
C ILE A 74 1.13 -15.53 3.02
N PHE A 75 1.97 -14.54 2.73
CA PHE A 75 2.78 -14.56 1.50
C PHE A 75 3.85 -15.65 1.52
N ILE A 76 4.44 -15.96 2.67
CA ILE A 76 5.37 -17.11 2.81
C ILE A 76 4.62 -18.42 2.53
N PHE A 77 3.44 -18.61 3.12
CA PHE A 77 2.63 -19.80 2.92
C PHE A 77 2.26 -19.98 1.44
N LEU A 78 1.74 -18.93 0.80
CA LEU A 78 1.42 -18.95 -0.64
C LEU A 78 2.66 -19.21 -1.51
N GLY A 79 3.82 -18.68 -1.13
CA GLY A 79 5.07 -18.93 -1.83
C GLY A 79 5.53 -20.38 -1.72
N MET A 80 5.38 -21.00 -0.56
CA MET A 80 5.67 -22.44 -0.36
C MET A 80 4.74 -23.31 -1.20
N ASP A 81 3.44 -23.03 -1.18
CA ASP A 81 2.46 -23.76 -2.00
C ASP A 81 2.81 -23.65 -3.49
N PHE A 82 3.16 -22.45 -3.95
CA PHE A 82 3.56 -22.23 -5.33
C PHE A 82 4.82 -23.03 -5.71
N TYR A 83 5.81 -23.08 -4.80
CA TYR A 83 7.05 -23.86 -5.02
C TYR A 83 6.75 -25.36 -5.14
N ILE A 84 5.91 -25.91 -4.26
CA ILE A 84 5.53 -27.34 -4.27
C ILE A 84 4.77 -27.69 -5.55
N ILE A 85 3.81 -26.87 -5.94
CA ILE A 85 2.93 -27.13 -7.09
C ILE A 85 3.69 -26.95 -8.41
N ASN A 86 4.67 -26.06 -8.46
CA ASN A 86 5.45 -25.84 -9.68
C ASN A 86 6.36 -27.03 -10.05
N SER A 87 6.68 -27.88 -9.08
CA SER A 87 7.45 -29.11 -9.31
C SER A 87 6.65 -30.25 -9.98
N GLN A 88 5.32 -30.10 -10.08
CA GLN A 88 4.42 -31.14 -10.62
C GLN A 88 3.83 -30.71 -11.98
N ASN A 89 3.88 -31.61 -12.97
CA ASN A 89 3.45 -31.32 -14.36
C ASN A 89 2.11 -31.96 -14.76
N THR A 90 1.23 -32.23 -13.81
CA THR A 90 -0.09 -32.81 -14.08
C THR A 90 -1.14 -31.73 -14.34
N VAL A 91 -2.16 -32.00 -15.16
CA VAL A 91 -3.25 -31.05 -15.48
C VAL A 91 -3.96 -30.55 -14.21
N LEU A 92 -4.13 -31.40 -13.21
CA LEU A 92 -4.71 -31.03 -11.91
C LEU A 92 -3.92 -29.92 -11.25
N PHE A 93 -2.57 -30.03 -11.23
CA PHE A 93 -1.71 -29.00 -10.63
C PHE A 93 -1.70 -27.69 -11.45
N ALA A 94 -1.95 -27.76 -12.76
CA ALA A 94 -2.13 -26.53 -13.57
C ALA A 94 -3.37 -25.73 -13.13
N VAL A 95 -4.50 -26.42 -12.86
CA VAL A 95 -5.71 -25.77 -12.36
C VAL A 95 -5.49 -25.17 -10.97
N ILE A 96 -4.85 -25.90 -10.06
CA ILE A 96 -4.53 -25.42 -8.70
C ILE A 96 -3.61 -24.20 -8.78
N ARG A 97 -2.64 -24.17 -9.69
CA ARG A 97 -1.74 -23.03 -9.92
C ARG A 97 -2.50 -21.76 -10.31
N ILE A 98 -3.51 -21.87 -11.19
CA ILE A 98 -4.36 -20.73 -11.58
C ILE A 98 -5.15 -20.23 -10.38
N LEU A 99 -5.72 -21.11 -9.57
CA LEU A 99 -6.44 -20.73 -8.35
C LEU A 99 -5.52 -20.01 -7.35
N LEU A 100 -4.28 -20.50 -7.15
CA LEU A 100 -3.30 -19.84 -6.30
C LEU A 100 -2.93 -18.44 -6.80
N TRP A 101 -2.80 -18.25 -8.10
CA TRP A 101 -2.58 -16.91 -8.67
C TRP A 101 -3.75 -15.97 -8.36
N CYS A 102 -4.99 -16.44 -8.48
CA CYS A 102 -6.17 -15.64 -8.12
C CYS A 102 -6.16 -15.27 -6.62
N VAL A 103 -5.85 -16.21 -5.75
CA VAL A 103 -5.75 -15.96 -4.29
C VAL A 103 -4.63 -14.96 -3.99
N CYS A 104 -3.47 -15.09 -4.64
CA CYS A 104 -2.35 -14.17 -4.48
C CYS A 104 -2.71 -12.74 -4.91
N LEU A 105 -3.41 -12.58 -6.04
CA LEU A 105 -3.87 -11.28 -6.51
C LEU A 105 -4.87 -10.63 -5.55
N VAL A 106 -5.81 -11.41 -5.00
CA VAL A 106 -6.76 -10.91 -3.99
C VAL A 106 -6.02 -10.52 -2.72
N ALA A 107 -5.10 -11.35 -2.22
CA ALA A 107 -4.31 -11.05 -1.03
C ALA A 107 -3.48 -9.78 -1.21
N LEU A 108 -2.83 -9.61 -2.37
CA LEU A 108 -2.07 -8.41 -2.71
C LEU A 108 -2.98 -7.17 -2.77
N SER A 109 -4.17 -7.29 -3.36
CA SER A 109 -5.14 -6.20 -3.42
C SER A 109 -5.56 -5.75 -2.02
N VAL A 110 -5.95 -6.68 -1.15
CA VAL A 110 -6.33 -6.38 0.24
C VAL A 110 -5.16 -5.72 0.99
N PHE A 111 -3.94 -6.20 0.77
CA PHE A 111 -2.73 -5.64 1.35
C PHE A 111 -2.52 -4.17 0.95
N LEU A 112 -2.78 -3.80 -0.31
CA LEU A 112 -2.68 -2.41 -0.78
C LEU A 112 -3.71 -1.48 -0.13
N TYR A 113 -4.91 -1.99 0.18
CA TYR A 113 -5.97 -1.19 0.80
C TYR A 113 -5.87 -1.07 2.31
N VAL A 114 -5.35 -2.08 3.01
CA VAL A 114 -5.44 -2.16 4.47
C VAL A 114 -4.69 -1.03 5.18
N PHE A 115 -3.49 -0.65 4.73
CA PHE A 115 -2.69 0.42 5.36
C PHE A 115 -3.29 1.82 5.18
N PRO A 116 -3.75 2.24 4.00
CA PRO A 116 -4.52 3.47 3.85
C PRO A 116 -5.81 3.49 4.68
N VAL A 117 -6.51 2.37 4.80
CA VAL A 117 -7.73 2.27 5.60
C VAL A 117 -7.45 2.50 7.09
N ILE A 118 -6.43 1.84 7.66
CA ILE A 118 -6.09 2.05 9.10
C ILE A 118 -5.53 3.44 9.38
N SER A 119 -4.92 4.08 8.39
CA SER A 119 -4.38 5.43 8.54
C SER A 119 -5.46 6.50 8.53
N HIS A 120 -6.58 6.25 7.86
CA HIS A 120 -7.65 7.22 7.65
C HIS A 120 -8.85 7.01 8.57
N PHE A 121 -9.26 5.75 8.79
CA PHE A 121 -10.42 5.41 9.61
C PHE A 121 -10.00 4.88 10.98
N VAL A 122 -10.62 5.44 12.03
CA VAL A 122 -10.45 4.92 13.40
C VAL A 122 -11.29 3.66 13.54
N CYS A 123 -10.68 2.50 13.35
CA CYS A 123 -11.35 1.20 13.37
C CYS A 123 -10.47 0.12 14.02
N SER A 124 -11.10 -0.96 14.49
CA SER A 124 -10.35 -2.13 14.97
C SER A 124 -9.68 -2.88 13.81
N THR A 125 -8.65 -3.67 14.10
CA THR A 125 -7.90 -4.45 13.10
C THR A 125 -8.82 -5.32 12.23
N THR A 126 -9.80 -5.96 12.86
CA THR A 126 -10.77 -6.83 12.14
C THR A 126 -11.69 -6.01 11.23
N GLN A 127 -12.12 -4.82 11.68
CA GLN A 127 -12.91 -3.92 10.86
C GLN A 127 -12.10 -3.36 9.70
N ALA A 128 -10.84 -3.01 9.93
CA ALA A 128 -9.93 -2.54 8.88
C ALA A 128 -9.76 -3.58 7.77
N LEU A 129 -9.55 -4.85 8.13
CA LEU A 129 -9.45 -5.95 7.17
C LEU A 129 -10.76 -6.16 6.39
N LYS A 130 -11.91 -6.16 7.09
CA LYS A 130 -13.21 -6.26 6.42
C LYS A 130 -13.44 -5.10 5.46
N ASN A 131 -13.16 -3.87 5.89
CA ASN A 131 -13.30 -2.68 5.06
C ASN A 131 -12.34 -2.73 3.84
N ALA A 132 -11.10 -3.19 4.02
CA ALA A 132 -10.16 -3.36 2.93
C ALA A 132 -10.67 -4.38 1.90
N VAL A 133 -11.22 -5.51 2.33
CA VAL A 133 -11.84 -6.51 1.45
C VAL A 133 -13.04 -5.91 0.70
N PHE A 134 -13.97 -5.25 1.40
CA PHE A 134 -15.13 -4.62 0.77
C PHE A 134 -14.73 -3.54 -0.24
N MET A 135 -13.73 -2.72 0.08
CA MET A 135 -13.23 -1.69 -0.84
C MET A 135 -12.54 -2.29 -2.06
N THR A 136 -11.79 -3.39 -1.89
CA THR A 136 -11.15 -4.12 -2.99
C THR A 136 -12.16 -4.58 -4.04
N PHE A 137 -13.26 -5.20 -3.61
CA PHE A 137 -14.29 -5.69 -4.51
C PHE A 137 -15.29 -4.60 -4.93
N GLY A 138 -15.56 -3.63 -4.07
CA GLY A 138 -16.49 -2.53 -4.36
C GLY A 138 -15.95 -1.52 -5.38
N HIS A 139 -14.63 -1.44 -5.54
CA HIS A 139 -13.96 -0.48 -6.42
C HIS A 139 -12.96 -1.15 -7.36
N LEU A 140 -13.40 -2.22 -8.05
CA LEU A 140 -12.57 -3.02 -8.98
C LEU A 140 -11.75 -2.18 -9.99
N PRO A 141 -12.28 -1.13 -10.66
CA PRO A 141 -11.48 -0.36 -11.62
C PRO A 141 -10.25 0.31 -10.97
N TYR A 142 -10.40 0.84 -9.76
CA TYR A 142 -9.27 1.44 -9.03
C TYR A 142 -8.28 0.37 -8.55
N THR A 143 -8.79 -0.76 -8.09
CA THR A 143 -7.98 -1.92 -7.68
C THR A 143 -7.14 -2.45 -8.83
N LEU A 144 -7.71 -2.57 -10.03
CA LEU A 144 -6.98 -2.99 -11.23
C LEU A 144 -5.86 -2.00 -11.59
N VAL A 145 -6.12 -0.70 -11.55
CA VAL A 145 -5.08 0.31 -11.79
C VAL A 145 -3.93 0.17 -10.80
N MET A 146 -4.21 -0.01 -9.50
CA MET A 146 -3.17 -0.20 -8.47
C MET A 146 -2.39 -1.49 -8.70
N LEU A 147 -3.06 -2.59 -9.06
CA LEU A 147 -2.42 -3.86 -9.38
C LEU A 147 -1.53 -3.77 -10.62
N VAL A 148 -1.96 -3.06 -11.66
CA VAL A 148 -1.14 -2.82 -12.87
C VAL A 148 0.10 -2.02 -12.53
N ILE A 149 -0.01 -0.95 -11.74
CA ILE A 149 1.16 -0.15 -11.31
C ILE A 149 2.12 -1.02 -10.48
N THR A 150 1.61 -1.75 -9.48
CA THR A 150 2.43 -2.65 -8.65
C THR A 150 3.08 -3.74 -9.50
N GLY A 151 2.32 -4.37 -10.39
CA GLY A 151 2.80 -5.42 -11.30
C GLY A 151 3.88 -4.92 -12.25
N LEU A 152 3.73 -3.69 -12.78
CA LEU A 152 4.74 -3.06 -13.62
C LEU A 152 6.05 -2.83 -12.87
N ILE A 153 5.99 -2.35 -11.62
CA ILE A 153 7.19 -2.16 -10.79
C ILE A 153 7.87 -3.51 -10.52
N LEU A 154 7.12 -4.53 -10.16
CA LEU A 154 7.65 -5.89 -9.93
C LEU A 154 8.26 -6.48 -11.20
N TYR A 155 7.61 -6.28 -12.36
CA TYR A 155 8.12 -6.70 -13.64
C TYR A 155 9.45 -6.03 -13.98
N LEU A 156 9.56 -4.71 -13.79
CA LEU A 156 10.81 -3.98 -14.01
C LEU A 156 11.93 -4.45 -13.09
N CYS A 157 11.60 -4.85 -11.85
CA CYS A 157 12.57 -5.46 -10.93
C CYS A 157 13.05 -6.84 -11.42
N ALA A 158 12.20 -7.61 -12.10
CA ALA A 158 12.53 -8.97 -12.57
C ALA A 158 13.21 -9.01 -13.94
N CYS A 159 13.05 -7.96 -14.78
CA CYS A 159 13.53 -7.98 -16.18
C CYS A 159 15.04 -8.03 -16.32
N SER A 160 15.79 -7.25 -15.56
CA SER A 160 17.25 -7.14 -15.69
C SER A 160 17.90 -6.58 -14.42
N VAL A 161 19.15 -6.97 -14.18
CA VAL A 161 19.94 -6.39 -13.07
C VAL A 161 20.09 -4.87 -13.20
N LYS A 162 20.20 -4.34 -14.43
CA LYS A 162 20.26 -2.89 -14.67
C LYS A 162 18.97 -2.18 -14.31
N THR A 163 17.81 -2.74 -14.72
CA THR A 163 16.49 -2.17 -14.37
C THR A 163 16.21 -2.29 -12.89
N PHE A 164 16.59 -3.40 -12.25
CA PHE A 164 16.51 -3.55 -10.80
C PHE A 164 17.31 -2.46 -10.07
N ALA A 165 18.59 -2.25 -10.44
CA ALA A 165 19.41 -1.22 -9.84
C ALA A 165 18.79 0.19 -10.00
N LEU A 166 18.24 0.49 -11.18
CA LEU A 166 17.57 1.76 -11.45
C LEU A 166 16.31 1.94 -10.57
N VAL A 167 15.48 0.91 -10.45
CA VAL A 167 14.30 0.93 -9.57
C VAL A 167 14.72 1.16 -8.11
N VAL A 168 15.78 0.48 -7.64
CA VAL A 168 16.30 0.66 -6.27
C VAL A 168 16.76 2.09 -6.03
N VAL A 169 17.50 2.69 -6.97
CA VAL A 169 17.96 4.08 -6.86
C VAL A 169 16.79 5.06 -6.83
N ILE A 170 15.83 4.91 -7.75
CA ILE A 170 14.63 5.78 -7.78
C ILE A 170 13.81 5.61 -6.51
N SER A 171 13.62 4.38 -6.04
CA SER A 171 12.90 4.09 -4.80
C SER A 171 13.59 4.67 -3.57
N GLY A 172 14.93 4.70 -3.56
CA GLY A 172 15.73 5.34 -2.53
C GLY A 172 15.55 6.86 -2.46
N ILE A 173 15.41 7.53 -3.59
CA ILE A 173 15.28 8.99 -3.64
C ILE A 173 13.84 9.44 -3.33
N CYS A 174 12.85 8.95 -4.07
CA CYS A 174 11.46 9.39 -3.95
C CYS A 174 10.41 8.35 -4.36
N GLY A 175 10.81 7.13 -4.81
CA GLY A 175 9.92 6.19 -5.45
C GLY A 175 8.77 5.73 -4.57
N PHE A 176 9.01 5.39 -3.30
CA PHE A 176 7.94 4.94 -2.40
C PHE A 176 6.92 6.04 -2.13
N SER A 177 7.35 7.27 -1.90
CA SER A 177 6.45 8.41 -1.64
C SER A 177 5.67 8.81 -2.88
N VAL A 178 6.27 8.74 -4.08
CA VAL A 178 5.59 9.01 -5.35
C VAL A 178 4.51 7.97 -5.63
N VAL A 179 4.81 6.68 -5.47
CA VAL A 179 3.82 5.61 -5.65
C VAL A 179 2.68 5.75 -4.62
N ALA A 180 3.02 6.03 -3.36
CA ALA A 180 2.02 6.28 -2.33
C ALA A 180 1.15 7.51 -2.62
N PHE A 181 1.73 8.57 -3.17
CA PHE A 181 0.99 9.76 -3.59
C PHE A 181 0.02 9.45 -4.74
N ILE A 182 0.45 8.70 -5.76
CA ILE A 182 -0.42 8.25 -6.85
C ILE A 182 -1.59 7.40 -6.30
N TYR A 183 -1.30 6.47 -5.38
CA TYR A 183 -2.35 5.67 -4.75
C TYR A 183 -3.27 6.53 -3.89
N SER A 184 -2.76 7.54 -3.19
CA SER A 184 -3.58 8.45 -2.39
C SER A 184 -4.57 9.26 -3.23
N ILE A 185 -4.26 9.60 -4.49
CA ILE A 185 -5.22 10.22 -5.42
C ILE A 185 -6.40 9.29 -5.68
N LEU A 186 -6.14 7.99 -5.85
CA LEU A 186 -7.19 6.98 -6.05
C LEU A 186 -7.99 6.75 -4.77
N PHE A 187 -7.31 6.68 -3.62
CA PHE A 187 -7.95 6.51 -2.31
C PHE A 187 -8.81 7.70 -1.92
N ASP A 188 -8.39 8.92 -2.18
CA ASP A 188 -9.20 10.12 -1.89
C ASP A 188 -10.56 10.07 -2.60
N ARG A 189 -10.59 9.63 -3.87
CA ARG A 189 -11.84 9.44 -4.62
C ARG A 189 -12.72 8.35 -4.03
N ILE A 190 -12.12 7.27 -3.52
CA ILE A 190 -12.84 6.17 -2.89
C ILE A 190 -13.38 6.61 -1.53
N PHE A 191 -12.53 7.20 -0.69
CA PHE A 191 -12.86 7.54 0.70
C PHE A 191 -13.93 8.62 0.81
N LYS A 192 -13.94 9.62 -0.09
CA LYS A 192 -15.00 10.65 -0.16
C LYS A 192 -16.39 10.05 -0.29
N LYS A 193 -16.53 8.84 -0.81
CA LYS A 193 -17.82 8.16 -0.92
C LYS A 193 -18.30 7.56 0.41
N TYR A 194 -17.36 7.26 1.32
CA TYR A 194 -17.63 6.63 2.62
C TYR A 194 -17.53 7.60 3.79
N GLU A 195 -17.04 8.82 3.57
CA GLU A 195 -17.08 9.88 4.56
C GLU A 195 -18.52 10.39 4.74
N PRO A 196 -18.97 10.64 6.00
CA PRO A 196 -20.26 11.27 6.22
C PRO A 196 -20.26 12.65 5.53
N LYS A 197 -21.32 12.94 4.76
CA LYS A 197 -21.49 14.26 4.17
C LYS A 197 -21.46 15.31 5.28
N SER A 198 -20.55 16.27 5.17
CA SER A 198 -20.54 17.42 6.08
C SER A 198 -21.88 18.15 5.97
N PRO A 199 -22.43 18.66 7.10
CA PRO A 199 -23.73 19.35 7.11
C PRO A 199 -23.80 20.59 6.20
N ASP A 200 -22.66 21.10 5.70
CA ASP A 200 -22.58 22.29 4.85
C ASP A 200 -23.00 22.05 3.37
N ASN A 201 -23.40 20.82 3.00
CA ASN A 201 -23.87 20.48 1.64
C ASN A 201 -25.39 20.19 1.60
N ILE A 202 -26.17 20.72 2.55
CA ILE A 202 -27.63 20.69 2.55
C ILE A 202 -28.13 22.14 2.35
N GLU A 203 -27.86 22.68 1.16
CA GLU A 203 -28.60 23.80 0.58
C GLU A 203 -28.96 23.49 -0.87
#